data_aaa09c904e6dfb11a5da5cca7fa804e6
#
_entry.id   aaa09c904e6dfb11a5da5cca7fa804e6
#
_cell.length_a   1.000
_cell.length_b   1.000
_cell.length_c   1.000
_cell.angle_alpha   90.00
_cell.angle_beta   90.00
_cell.angle_gamma   90.00
#
_symmetry.space_group_name_H-M   'P 1'
#
loop_
_entity.id
_entity.type
_entity.pdbx_description
1 polymer ?
#
loop_
_entity_poly.entity_id
_entity_poly.type
_entity_poly.pdbx_seq_one_letter_code
_entity_poly.pdbx_strand_id
1 'polypeptide(L)'
;MKKIYMILAAIVALTMTAQAQNYAEVNVGSIGETYNGSYFDMAPTNFYLAHTGAQMLYTPDLLADMNGKQNVKIKSLDFWFACETFEEIFRNVKIYLQETDATEFAVNDEGVKQFFEFGDPVKEMTINYDMVSYFGDDVCFNFDFEPFAFTPGKSLLITMVFDAEDDDNCTMGSDYAAFYTSGIRSKAMTYTDNWTSFVDYAAGPDFPDATAMLGCGTNVELPVTRIGYNYENAPAPGYPTAAPTFNGYTEDGIHAYFVEINETEPSTIYYRVQFPDGTWTDWAEYTEILSFTGNGKYRVEAYAVAPDKAPSTEIAYEFVVSPFTGIDEMNADKQVANVRYFNMAGQEMQQANGLTIMVTTYTDGTTNAVKVVK
;
A
#
# COMPACT_ATOMS: atom_id res chain seq x y z
N MET A 1 46.30 -2.02 -30.82
CA MET A 1 44.98 -1.36 -30.72
C MET A 1 43.99 -2.34 -30.13
N LYS A 2 43.76 -2.25 -28.83
CA LYS A 2 42.79 -3.12 -28.10
C LYS A 2 41.46 -2.38 -28.11
N LYS A 3 40.43 -2.97 -28.74
CA LYS A 3 39.05 -2.47 -28.69
C LYS A 3 38.47 -2.84 -27.33
N ILE A 4 38.20 -1.83 -26.51
CA ILE A 4 37.46 -1.95 -25.26
C ILE A 4 35.98 -1.95 -25.65
N TYR A 5 35.29 -3.08 -25.52
CA TYR A 5 33.84 -3.15 -25.60
C TYR A 5 33.28 -2.70 -24.25
N MET A 6 32.71 -1.53 -24.22
CA MET A 6 31.94 -1.05 -23.09
C MET A 6 30.56 -1.73 -23.16
N ILE A 7 30.35 -2.71 -22.31
CA ILE A 7 29.03 -3.32 -22.11
C ILE A 7 28.25 -2.31 -21.23
N LEU A 8 27.36 -1.56 -21.85
CA LEU A 8 26.38 -0.76 -21.14
C LEU A 8 25.32 -1.73 -20.61
N ALA A 9 25.47 -2.15 -19.35
CA ALA A 9 24.40 -2.82 -18.64
C ALA A 9 23.34 -1.76 -18.31
N ALA A 10 22.29 -1.71 -19.10
CA ALA A 10 21.07 -1.00 -18.75
C ALA A 10 20.47 -1.70 -17.53
N ILE A 11 20.75 -1.19 -16.34
CA ILE A 11 19.99 -1.51 -15.14
C ILE A 11 18.67 -0.79 -15.33
N VAL A 12 17.67 -1.52 -15.85
CA VAL A 12 16.28 -1.12 -15.70
C VAL A 12 15.99 -1.25 -14.21
N ALA A 13 16.20 -0.18 -13.46
CA ALA A 13 15.63 -0.05 -12.14
C ALA A 13 14.11 0.05 -12.36
N LEU A 14 13.43 -1.10 -12.23
CA LEU A 14 12.01 -1.10 -11.91
C LEU A 14 11.91 -0.38 -10.56
N THR A 15 11.72 0.92 -10.60
CA THR A 15 11.17 1.66 -9.48
C THR A 15 9.74 1.21 -9.36
N MET A 16 9.52 0.09 -8.68
CA MET A 16 8.22 -0.16 -8.06
C MET A 16 8.04 0.99 -7.08
N THR A 17 7.32 2.01 -7.50
CA THR A 17 6.75 2.96 -6.55
C THR A 17 5.91 2.12 -5.62
N ALA A 18 6.36 1.96 -4.39
CA ALA A 18 5.55 1.37 -3.34
C ALA A 18 4.36 2.32 -3.19
N GLN A 19 3.27 2.03 -3.88
CA GLN A 19 2.00 2.70 -3.59
C GLN A 19 1.75 2.48 -2.11
N ALA A 20 1.45 3.56 -1.40
CA ALA A 20 1.15 3.49 0.01
C ALA A 20 -0.04 2.53 0.17
N GLN A 21 0.21 1.38 0.76
CA GLN A 21 -0.80 0.38 1.00
C GLN A 21 -1.73 0.92 2.07
N ASN A 22 -2.99 1.16 1.72
CA ASN A 22 -4.00 1.60 2.66
C ASN A 22 -4.48 0.40 3.48
N TYR A 23 -4.90 0.66 4.71
CA TYR A 23 -5.56 -0.32 5.57
C TYR A 23 -7.02 0.07 5.74
N ALA A 24 -7.92 -0.91 5.76
CA ALA A 24 -9.33 -0.77 6.08
C ALA A 24 -9.88 -2.05 6.72
N GLU A 25 -11.10 -1.96 7.21
CA GLU A 25 -11.81 -3.05 7.86
C GLU A 25 -13.22 -3.17 7.29
N VAL A 26 -13.70 -4.42 7.16
CA VAL A 26 -15.12 -4.74 6.96
C VAL A 26 -15.67 -5.30 8.26
N ASN A 27 -16.77 -4.74 8.73
CA ASN A 27 -17.47 -5.22 9.91
C ASN A 27 -18.76 -5.93 9.48
N VAL A 28 -18.92 -7.18 9.90
CA VAL A 28 -20.11 -7.99 9.65
C VAL A 28 -20.83 -8.23 10.98
N GLY A 29 -22.02 -7.66 11.12
CA GLY A 29 -22.79 -7.67 12.36
C GLY A 29 -22.41 -6.54 13.33
N SER A 30 -23.09 -6.48 14.46
CA SER A 30 -22.89 -5.48 15.51
C SER A 30 -22.76 -6.17 16.88
N ILE A 31 -21.85 -5.68 17.70
CA ILE A 31 -21.66 -6.18 19.07
C ILE A 31 -22.90 -5.83 19.90
N GLY A 32 -23.33 -6.78 20.72
CA GLY A 32 -24.33 -6.54 21.78
C GLY A 32 -25.77 -6.83 21.43
N GLU A 33 -26.11 -7.27 20.20
CA GLU A 33 -27.52 -7.48 19.85
C GLU A 33 -28.02 -8.90 20.11
N THR A 34 -27.27 -9.93 19.72
CA THR A 34 -27.67 -11.32 19.92
C THR A 34 -26.46 -12.22 20.09
N TYR A 35 -26.59 -13.27 20.87
CA TYR A 35 -25.64 -14.39 20.91
C TYR A 35 -26.37 -15.71 20.75
N ASN A 36 -25.72 -16.69 20.15
CA ASN A 36 -26.25 -18.04 20.05
C ASN A 36 -25.83 -18.83 21.28
N GLY A 37 -26.79 -19.26 22.08
CA GLY A 37 -26.57 -20.10 23.27
C GLY A 37 -26.52 -21.60 22.99
N SER A 38 -26.47 -22.00 21.71
CA SER A 38 -26.37 -23.41 21.35
C SER A 38 -24.94 -23.90 21.44
N TYR A 39 -24.70 -24.97 22.22
CA TYR A 39 -23.36 -25.54 22.35
C TYR A 39 -22.82 -26.21 21.08
N PHE A 40 -23.68 -26.52 20.12
CA PHE A 40 -23.29 -27.26 18.91
C PHE A 40 -23.32 -26.46 17.62
N ASP A 41 -24.07 -25.37 17.60
CA ASP A 41 -24.32 -24.58 16.38
C ASP A 41 -23.67 -23.18 16.47
N MET A 42 -22.41 -23.09 16.90
CA MET A 42 -21.73 -21.82 17.13
C MET A 42 -20.46 -21.72 16.30
N ALA A 43 -20.36 -20.66 15.49
CA ALA A 43 -19.16 -20.29 14.77
C ALA A 43 -18.49 -19.10 15.48
N PRO A 44 -17.16 -18.98 15.45
CA PRO A 44 -16.18 -19.83 14.76
C PRO A 44 -15.87 -21.14 15.51
N THR A 45 -16.24 -21.26 16.78
CA THR A 45 -16.02 -22.43 17.63
C THR A 45 -16.91 -22.38 18.87
N ASN A 46 -17.08 -23.48 19.58
CA ASN A 46 -17.78 -23.51 20.86
C ASN A 46 -16.92 -23.89 22.08
N PHE A 47 -15.70 -24.38 21.85
CA PHE A 47 -14.77 -24.91 22.89
C PHE A 47 -15.32 -26.03 23.81
N TYR A 48 -16.57 -26.45 23.60
CA TYR A 48 -17.21 -27.44 24.44
C TYR A 48 -16.71 -28.87 24.16
N LEU A 49 -16.33 -29.15 22.91
CA LEU A 49 -15.78 -30.44 22.50
C LEU A 49 -14.28 -30.28 22.13
N ALA A 50 -13.56 -31.44 22.12
CA ALA A 50 -12.13 -31.47 21.83
C ALA A 50 -11.81 -30.88 20.46
N HIS A 51 -12.66 -31.23 19.49
CA HIS A 51 -12.45 -30.85 18.09
C HIS A 51 -13.66 -30.10 17.60
N THR A 52 -13.42 -28.88 17.13
CA THR A 52 -14.45 -28.04 16.52
C THR A 52 -13.94 -27.44 15.23
N GLY A 53 -14.84 -27.32 14.27
CA GLY A 53 -14.58 -26.67 12.99
C GLY A 53 -15.77 -25.82 12.57
N ALA A 54 -15.49 -24.76 11.86
CA ALA A 54 -16.54 -23.95 11.25
C ALA A 54 -16.12 -23.49 9.86
N GLN A 55 -17.05 -23.50 8.94
CA GLN A 55 -16.95 -22.82 7.66
C GLN A 55 -17.91 -21.64 7.65
N MET A 56 -17.40 -20.45 7.33
CA MET A 56 -18.13 -19.20 7.35
C MET A 56 -18.01 -18.55 5.96
N LEU A 57 -19.14 -18.34 5.29
CA LEU A 57 -19.22 -17.82 3.93
C LEU A 57 -19.65 -16.35 3.94
N TYR A 58 -18.70 -15.47 3.71
CA TYR A 58 -18.92 -14.03 3.59
C TYR A 58 -19.13 -13.67 2.12
N THR A 59 -20.36 -13.36 1.77
CA THR A 59 -20.80 -13.11 0.40
C THR A 59 -20.41 -11.70 -0.10
N PRO A 60 -20.40 -11.42 -1.42
CA PRO A 60 -19.96 -10.14 -1.96
C PRO A 60 -20.70 -8.92 -1.42
N ASP A 61 -21.96 -9.06 -1.05
CA ASP A 61 -22.77 -8.01 -0.42
C ASP A 61 -22.29 -7.68 0.99
N LEU A 62 -21.81 -8.67 1.76
CA LEU A 62 -21.21 -8.47 3.08
C LEU A 62 -19.81 -7.85 2.99
N LEU A 63 -19.13 -8.03 1.87
CA LEU A 63 -17.78 -7.53 1.59
C LEU A 63 -17.80 -6.28 0.68
N ALA A 64 -18.94 -5.60 0.57
CA ALA A 64 -19.13 -4.50 -0.39
C ALA A 64 -18.15 -3.34 -0.20
N ASP A 65 -17.63 -3.13 1.01
CA ASP A 65 -16.61 -2.11 1.30
C ASP A 65 -15.27 -2.36 0.60
N MET A 66 -15.02 -3.58 0.12
CA MET A 66 -13.86 -3.92 -0.69
C MET A 66 -14.05 -3.60 -2.18
N ASN A 67 -15.28 -3.35 -2.63
CA ASN A 67 -15.56 -3.10 -4.05
C ASN A 67 -14.84 -1.85 -4.56
N GLY A 68 -14.28 -1.96 -5.76
CA GLY A 68 -13.53 -0.87 -6.40
C GLY A 68 -12.11 -0.66 -5.85
N LYS A 69 -11.67 -1.46 -4.89
CA LYS A 69 -10.30 -1.47 -4.39
C LYS A 69 -9.46 -2.47 -5.19
N GLN A 70 -8.16 -2.17 -5.32
CA GLN A 70 -7.22 -3.04 -6.03
C GLN A 70 -6.25 -3.69 -5.05
N ASN A 71 -5.65 -4.80 -5.47
CA ASN A 71 -4.64 -5.52 -4.70
C ASN A 71 -5.04 -5.75 -3.23
N VAL A 72 -6.32 -6.10 -3.03
CA VAL A 72 -6.85 -6.39 -1.70
C VAL A 72 -6.14 -7.60 -1.11
N LYS A 73 -5.66 -7.46 0.12
CA LYS A 73 -4.97 -8.50 0.87
C LYS A 73 -5.54 -8.55 2.29
N ILE A 74 -6.27 -9.60 2.59
CA ILE A 74 -6.81 -9.86 3.92
C ILE A 74 -5.66 -10.27 4.83
N LYS A 75 -5.58 -9.69 6.03
CA LYS A 75 -4.45 -9.92 6.94
C LYS A 75 -4.86 -10.21 8.40
N SER A 76 -6.11 -9.90 8.78
CA SER A 76 -6.59 -10.16 10.13
C SER A 76 -8.06 -10.50 10.18
N LEU A 77 -8.44 -11.24 11.21
CA LEU A 77 -9.81 -11.60 11.55
C LEU A 77 -10.02 -11.40 13.06
N ASP A 78 -11.12 -10.74 13.43
CA ASP A 78 -11.53 -10.62 14.83
C ASP A 78 -12.94 -11.15 15.01
N PHE A 79 -13.15 -11.87 16.12
CA PHE A 79 -14.45 -12.44 16.53
C PHE A 79 -14.73 -12.07 17.97
N TRP A 80 -15.88 -11.46 18.24
CA TRP A 80 -16.22 -10.97 19.58
C TRP A 80 -17.00 -11.97 20.40
N PHE A 81 -16.59 -12.07 21.66
CA PHE A 81 -17.29 -12.88 22.67
C PHE A 81 -18.47 -12.12 23.26
N ALA A 82 -19.61 -12.83 23.40
CA ALA A 82 -20.78 -12.37 24.13
C ALA A 82 -20.74 -12.74 25.62
N CYS A 83 -20.04 -13.84 25.95
CA CYS A 83 -19.78 -14.22 27.31
C CYS A 83 -18.49 -15.06 27.39
N GLU A 84 -17.78 -14.95 28.47
CA GLU A 84 -16.53 -15.66 28.73
C GLU A 84 -16.63 -16.46 30.04
N THR A 85 -16.29 -17.75 29.95
CA THR A 85 -15.93 -18.57 31.09
C THR A 85 -14.71 -19.39 30.66
N PHE A 86 -13.52 -18.74 30.73
CA PHE A 86 -12.27 -19.43 30.37
C PHE A 86 -11.53 -19.80 31.64
N GLU A 87 -11.36 -21.07 31.91
CA GLU A 87 -10.47 -21.50 32.97
C GLU A 87 -9.11 -21.99 32.49
N GLU A 88 -8.92 -22.47 31.32
CA GLU A 88 -7.62 -22.82 30.68
C GLU A 88 -7.89 -23.39 29.28
N ILE A 89 -8.00 -22.51 28.27
CA ILE A 89 -8.18 -22.99 26.89
C ILE A 89 -6.84 -23.10 26.22
N PHE A 90 -6.46 -24.32 25.85
CA PHE A 90 -5.39 -24.59 24.91
C PHE A 90 -6.01 -25.26 23.69
N ARG A 91 -5.89 -24.61 22.52
CA ARG A 91 -6.34 -25.19 21.25
C ARG A 91 -5.31 -24.91 20.17
N ASN A 92 -5.04 -25.92 19.37
CA ASN A 92 -4.36 -25.75 18.11
C ASN A 92 -5.36 -25.23 17.10
N VAL A 93 -5.09 -24.06 16.53
CA VAL A 93 -5.97 -23.38 15.58
C VAL A 93 -5.35 -23.39 14.21
N LYS A 94 -6.14 -23.79 13.22
CA LYS A 94 -5.80 -23.65 11.81
C LYS A 94 -6.85 -22.79 11.14
N ILE A 95 -6.40 -21.80 10.37
CA ILE A 95 -7.24 -20.87 9.62
C ILE A 95 -6.97 -21.07 8.15
N TYR A 96 -8.03 -21.26 7.39
CA TYR A 96 -8.00 -21.43 5.95
C TYR A 96 -8.84 -20.32 5.32
N LEU A 97 -8.32 -19.67 4.29
CA LEU A 97 -9.03 -18.68 3.51
C LEU A 97 -9.10 -19.12 2.06
N GLN A 98 -10.28 -18.97 1.47
CA GLN A 98 -10.52 -19.35 0.09
C GLN A 98 -11.48 -18.36 -0.58
N GLU A 99 -11.21 -18.04 -1.84
CA GLU A 99 -12.16 -17.34 -2.70
C GLU A 99 -13.12 -18.35 -3.34
N THR A 100 -14.40 -17.97 -3.45
CA THR A 100 -15.38 -18.75 -4.17
C THR A 100 -16.41 -17.87 -4.86
N ASP A 101 -17.02 -18.37 -5.93
CA ASP A 101 -18.18 -17.75 -6.56
C ASP A 101 -19.50 -18.15 -5.89
N ALA A 102 -19.48 -19.14 -5.00
CA ALA A 102 -20.66 -19.60 -4.30
C ALA A 102 -21.14 -18.55 -3.30
N THR A 103 -22.44 -18.35 -3.26
CA THR A 103 -23.11 -17.48 -2.27
C THR A 103 -23.87 -18.28 -1.21
N GLU A 104 -23.90 -19.60 -1.34
CA GLU A 104 -24.56 -20.54 -0.44
C GLU A 104 -23.77 -21.85 -0.37
N PHE A 105 -23.93 -22.59 0.71
CA PHE A 105 -23.43 -23.95 0.81
C PHE A 105 -24.21 -24.86 -0.15
N ALA A 106 -23.49 -25.74 -0.84
CA ALA A 106 -24.12 -26.73 -1.73
C ALA A 106 -25.02 -27.69 -0.94
N VAL A 107 -25.97 -28.27 -1.64
CA VAL A 107 -26.87 -29.31 -1.10
C VAL A 107 -26.82 -30.50 -2.07
N ASN A 108 -26.60 -31.68 -1.54
CA ASN A 108 -26.60 -32.90 -2.35
C ASN A 108 -28.02 -33.34 -2.76
N ASP A 109 -28.14 -34.42 -3.56
CA ASP A 109 -29.43 -34.93 -4.05
C ASP A 109 -30.37 -35.40 -2.94
N GLU A 110 -29.86 -35.68 -1.75
CA GLU A 110 -30.62 -36.08 -0.59
C GLU A 110 -31.06 -34.87 0.29
N GLY A 111 -30.69 -33.65 -0.10
CA GLY A 111 -31.01 -32.44 0.65
C GLY A 111 -30.06 -32.15 1.80
N VAL A 112 -28.92 -32.83 1.87
CA VAL A 112 -27.89 -32.62 2.90
C VAL A 112 -26.97 -31.49 2.46
N LYS A 113 -26.74 -30.51 3.32
CA LYS A 113 -25.75 -29.45 3.07
C LYS A 113 -24.33 -30.01 3.09
N GLN A 114 -23.49 -29.43 2.29
CA GLN A 114 -22.13 -29.89 2.08
C GLN A 114 -21.13 -28.81 2.49
N PHE A 115 -20.08 -29.22 3.21
CA PHE A 115 -18.91 -28.39 3.43
C PHE A 115 -18.13 -28.18 2.14
N PHE A 116 -17.40 -27.07 2.04
CA PHE A 116 -16.41 -26.86 1.01
C PHE A 116 -15.14 -27.65 1.31
N GLU A 117 -14.48 -28.14 0.28
CA GLU A 117 -13.09 -28.58 0.41
C GLU A 117 -12.20 -27.38 0.76
N PHE A 118 -11.16 -27.60 1.54
CA PHE A 118 -10.20 -26.59 1.91
C PHE A 118 -8.77 -27.10 1.77
N GLY A 119 -7.86 -26.23 1.36
CA GLY A 119 -6.47 -26.57 1.06
C GLY A 119 -5.52 -26.38 2.25
N ASP A 120 -4.42 -25.68 2.03
CA ASP A 120 -3.45 -25.41 3.08
C ASP A 120 -3.88 -24.23 3.97
N PRO A 121 -3.60 -24.27 5.28
CA PRO A 121 -3.92 -23.18 6.19
C PRO A 121 -3.07 -21.95 5.92
N VAL A 122 -3.67 -20.77 6.03
CA VAL A 122 -2.94 -19.48 6.00
C VAL A 122 -2.32 -19.16 7.35
N LYS A 123 -2.78 -19.81 8.42
CA LYS A 123 -2.27 -19.66 9.77
C LYS A 123 -2.45 -20.95 10.55
N GLU A 124 -1.39 -21.34 11.26
CA GLU A 124 -1.41 -22.33 12.32
C GLU A 124 -0.85 -21.70 13.59
N MET A 125 -1.49 -21.93 14.72
CA MET A 125 -1.08 -21.40 16.00
C MET A 125 -1.74 -22.13 17.15
N THR A 126 -1.19 -22.03 18.34
CA THR A 126 -1.85 -22.44 19.57
C THR A 126 -2.44 -21.22 20.24
N ILE A 127 -3.74 -21.25 20.55
CA ILE A 127 -4.36 -20.25 21.41
C ILE A 127 -4.15 -20.65 22.87
N ASN A 128 -3.82 -19.64 23.67
CA ASN A 128 -3.87 -19.68 25.11
C ASN A 128 -4.66 -18.46 25.61
N TYR A 129 -4.90 -18.40 26.91
CA TYR A 129 -5.65 -17.32 27.54
C TYR A 129 -5.11 -15.90 27.24
N ASP A 130 -3.81 -15.77 26.91
CA ASP A 130 -3.14 -14.48 26.65
C ASP A 130 -3.45 -13.89 25.27
N MET A 131 -4.14 -14.63 24.40
CA MET A 131 -4.42 -14.20 23.02
C MET A 131 -5.76 -13.48 22.85
N VAL A 132 -6.48 -13.26 23.92
CA VAL A 132 -7.74 -12.51 23.90
C VAL A 132 -7.42 -11.03 23.95
N SER A 133 -7.86 -10.30 22.94
CA SER A 133 -7.71 -8.82 22.87
C SER A 133 -8.95 -8.14 23.43
N TYR A 134 -8.74 -7.12 24.26
CA TYR A 134 -9.80 -6.33 24.85
C TYR A 134 -9.99 -5.03 24.07
N PHE A 135 -11.21 -4.74 23.62
CA PHE A 135 -11.62 -3.50 23.00
C PHE A 135 -12.70 -2.82 23.86
N GLY A 136 -12.27 -1.95 24.77
CA GLY A 136 -13.19 -1.39 25.75
C GLY A 136 -13.71 -2.45 26.72
N ASP A 137 -15.04 -2.61 26.78
CA ASP A 137 -15.70 -3.65 27.58
C ASP A 137 -15.91 -4.96 26.76
N ASP A 138 -15.52 -4.98 25.48
CA ASP A 138 -15.71 -6.10 24.57
C ASP A 138 -14.42 -6.90 24.41
N VAL A 139 -14.53 -8.22 24.45
CA VAL A 139 -13.43 -9.17 24.29
C VAL A 139 -13.52 -9.82 22.92
N CYS A 140 -12.41 -9.90 22.20
CA CYS A 140 -12.35 -10.59 20.93
C CYS A 140 -11.14 -11.50 20.78
N PHE A 141 -11.26 -12.53 19.94
CA PHE A 141 -10.11 -13.20 19.34
C PHE A 141 -9.62 -12.39 18.16
N ASN A 142 -8.33 -12.07 18.17
CA ASN A 142 -7.63 -11.43 17.07
C ASN A 142 -6.65 -12.41 16.44
N PHE A 143 -6.75 -12.59 15.13
CA PHE A 143 -5.89 -13.45 14.35
C PHE A 143 -5.23 -12.66 13.24
N ASP A 144 -3.93 -12.41 13.38
CA ASP A 144 -3.08 -11.85 12.33
C ASP A 144 -2.37 -12.98 11.59
N PHE A 145 -2.27 -12.88 10.27
CA PHE A 145 -1.61 -13.86 9.40
C PHE A 145 -0.95 -13.21 8.19
N GLU A 146 -0.16 -14.00 7.47
CA GLU A 146 0.42 -13.55 6.21
C GLU A 146 -0.68 -13.15 5.23
N PRO A 147 -0.56 -12.00 4.56
CA PRO A 147 -1.64 -11.44 3.76
C PRO A 147 -2.14 -12.37 2.66
N PHE A 148 -3.41 -12.69 2.68
CA PHE A 148 -4.12 -13.49 1.69
C PHE A 148 -4.67 -12.58 0.57
N ALA A 149 -4.25 -12.80 -0.68
CA ALA A 149 -4.76 -12.05 -1.83
C ALA A 149 -6.25 -12.37 -2.04
N PHE A 150 -7.08 -11.32 -2.18
CA PHE A 150 -8.53 -11.45 -2.33
C PHE A 150 -9.04 -10.59 -3.50
N THR A 151 -9.93 -11.18 -4.29
CA THR A 151 -10.58 -10.51 -5.43
C THR A 151 -11.93 -9.93 -5.01
N PRO A 152 -12.09 -8.60 -4.91
CA PRO A 152 -13.37 -7.98 -4.63
C PRO A 152 -14.48 -8.44 -5.60
N GLY A 153 -15.66 -8.70 -5.06
CA GLY A 153 -16.79 -9.26 -5.82
C GLY A 153 -16.90 -10.77 -5.75
N LYS A 154 -15.91 -11.47 -5.19
CA LYS A 154 -16.01 -12.89 -4.81
C LYS A 154 -16.57 -13.02 -3.39
N SER A 155 -16.99 -14.23 -3.02
CA SER A 155 -17.21 -14.60 -1.63
C SER A 155 -15.91 -15.05 -0.98
N LEU A 156 -15.74 -14.73 0.30
CA LEU A 156 -14.67 -15.22 1.15
C LEU A 156 -15.21 -16.38 1.99
N LEU A 157 -14.63 -17.56 1.83
CA LEU A 157 -14.85 -18.68 2.71
C LEU A 157 -13.73 -18.72 3.74
N ILE A 158 -14.11 -18.65 5.01
CA ILE A 158 -13.20 -18.82 6.16
C ILE A 158 -13.50 -20.16 6.77
N THR A 159 -12.50 -21.06 6.81
CA THR A 159 -12.56 -22.30 7.57
C THR A 159 -11.65 -22.17 8.78
N MET A 160 -12.19 -22.43 9.96
CA MET A 160 -11.43 -22.45 11.21
C MET A 160 -11.57 -23.81 11.86
N VAL A 161 -10.45 -24.33 12.33
CA VAL A 161 -10.35 -25.61 13.04
C VAL A 161 -9.70 -25.36 14.39
N PHE A 162 -10.27 -25.91 15.44
CA PHE A 162 -9.78 -25.80 16.81
C PHE A 162 -9.68 -27.22 17.38
N ASP A 163 -8.48 -27.67 17.61
CA ASP A 163 -8.18 -29.02 18.13
C ASP A 163 -7.55 -28.93 19.51
N ALA A 164 -8.03 -29.70 20.46
CA ALA A 164 -7.36 -29.88 21.74
C ALA A 164 -6.02 -30.61 21.56
N GLU A 165 -5.04 -30.37 22.43
CA GLU A 165 -3.76 -31.08 22.40
C GLU A 165 -3.89 -32.55 22.85
N ASP A 166 -4.80 -32.81 23.79
CA ASP A 166 -5.10 -34.16 24.34
C ASP A 166 -6.59 -34.35 24.41
N ASP A 167 -7.07 -35.55 24.03
CA ASP A 167 -8.48 -35.98 24.17
C ASP A 167 -8.97 -35.93 25.61
N ASP A 168 -8.08 -36.05 26.59
CA ASP A 168 -8.36 -35.97 28.01
C ASP A 168 -8.58 -34.55 28.55
N ASN A 169 -8.22 -33.54 27.82
CA ASN A 169 -8.38 -32.09 28.19
C ASN A 169 -9.73 -31.51 27.75
N CYS A 170 -10.67 -32.35 27.35
CA CYS A 170 -12.05 -31.96 27.16
C CYS A 170 -12.75 -31.85 28.50
N THR A 171 -12.69 -30.66 29.11
CA THR A 171 -13.57 -30.38 30.24
C THR A 171 -15.00 -30.16 29.72
N MET A 172 -15.72 -31.26 29.52
CA MET A 172 -17.12 -31.16 29.23
C MET A 172 -17.81 -30.42 30.38
N GLY A 173 -18.08 -29.15 30.21
CA GLY A 173 -19.07 -28.49 31.04
C GLY A 173 -18.69 -27.17 31.73
N SER A 174 -17.47 -26.72 31.70
CA SER A 174 -17.11 -25.42 32.30
C SER A 174 -16.62 -24.37 31.32
N ASP A 175 -16.10 -24.77 30.17
CA ASP A 175 -15.43 -23.85 29.24
C ASP A 175 -16.23 -23.73 27.93
N TYR A 176 -17.04 -22.71 27.82
CA TYR A 176 -17.67 -22.37 26.54
C TYR A 176 -17.50 -20.88 26.27
N ALA A 177 -17.26 -20.56 25.04
CA ALA A 177 -17.32 -19.19 24.55
C ALA A 177 -18.62 -19.03 23.77
N ALA A 178 -19.40 -18.03 24.11
CA ALA A 178 -20.49 -17.58 23.27
C ALA A 178 -20.02 -16.38 22.45
N PHE A 179 -20.22 -16.44 21.16
CA PHE A 179 -19.88 -15.32 20.27
C PHE A 179 -21.12 -14.50 19.96
N TYR A 180 -20.96 -13.20 19.83
CA TYR A 180 -21.99 -12.36 19.24
C TYR A 180 -22.28 -12.82 17.82
N THR A 181 -23.55 -12.88 17.45
CA THR A 181 -23.99 -13.28 16.11
C THR A 181 -24.47 -12.07 15.31
N SER A 182 -24.23 -12.14 14.01
CA SER A 182 -24.60 -11.07 13.07
C SER A 182 -26.08 -11.08 12.68
N GLY A 183 -26.85 -12.10 13.08
CA GLY A 183 -28.21 -12.34 12.60
C GLY A 183 -28.29 -12.92 11.18
N ILE A 184 -27.15 -13.13 10.52
CA ILE A 184 -27.08 -13.65 9.15
C ILE A 184 -27.01 -15.16 9.19
N ARG A 185 -28.14 -15.83 8.87
CA ARG A 185 -28.30 -17.28 8.95
C ARG A 185 -27.88 -18.00 7.68
N SER A 186 -27.61 -19.30 7.85
CA SER A 186 -27.29 -20.24 6.76
C SER A 186 -26.03 -19.91 5.99
N LYS A 187 -25.19 -19.01 6.52
CA LYS A 187 -23.88 -18.64 5.97
C LYS A 187 -22.72 -19.20 6.78
N ALA A 188 -23.01 -19.97 7.82
CA ALA A 188 -22.01 -20.76 8.53
C ALA A 188 -22.49 -22.20 8.69
N MET A 189 -21.53 -23.12 8.73
CA MET A 189 -21.69 -24.53 9.07
C MET A 189 -20.64 -24.89 10.10
N THR A 190 -21.01 -25.75 11.05
CA THR A 190 -20.13 -26.18 12.14
C THR A 190 -19.98 -27.69 12.17
N TYR A 191 -18.85 -28.14 12.68
CA TYR A 191 -18.50 -29.50 12.99
C TYR A 191 -18.00 -29.57 14.43
N THR A 192 -18.45 -30.55 15.18
CA THR A 192 -18.02 -30.80 16.56
C THR A 192 -17.90 -32.27 16.84
N ASP A 193 -16.78 -32.69 17.39
CA ASP A 193 -16.53 -34.09 17.77
C ASP A 193 -15.54 -34.18 18.96
N ASN A 194 -15.55 -35.26 19.71
CA ASN A 194 -14.59 -35.49 20.79
C ASN A 194 -13.37 -36.32 20.36
N TRP A 195 -13.40 -36.92 19.18
CA TRP A 195 -12.43 -37.94 18.78
C TRP A 195 -11.74 -37.63 17.46
N THR A 196 -12.41 -36.88 16.58
CA THR A 196 -11.99 -36.68 15.20
C THR A 196 -11.91 -35.20 14.92
N SER A 197 -10.75 -34.71 14.49
CA SER A 197 -10.59 -33.31 14.07
C SER A 197 -11.37 -33.04 12.78
N PHE A 198 -11.72 -31.79 12.53
CA PHE A 198 -12.37 -31.39 11.27
C PHE A 198 -11.51 -31.69 10.05
N VAL A 199 -10.19 -31.62 10.20
CA VAL A 199 -9.23 -31.95 9.14
C VAL A 199 -9.27 -33.45 8.83
N ASP A 200 -9.31 -34.31 9.86
CA ASP A 200 -9.41 -35.77 9.67
C ASP A 200 -10.75 -36.17 9.10
N TYR A 201 -11.83 -35.52 9.54
CA TYR A 201 -13.16 -35.71 8.93
C TYR A 201 -13.14 -35.33 7.45
N ALA A 202 -12.52 -34.20 7.07
CA ALA A 202 -12.40 -33.77 5.69
C ALA A 202 -11.59 -34.73 4.80
N ALA A 203 -10.70 -35.50 5.40
CA ALA A 203 -9.97 -36.58 4.70
C ALA A 203 -10.76 -37.92 4.63
N GLY A 204 -11.90 -38.01 5.32
CA GLY A 204 -12.70 -39.22 5.43
C GLY A 204 -13.72 -39.39 4.30
N PRO A 205 -14.38 -40.58 4.24
CA PRO A 205 -15.31 -40.90 3.17
C PRO A 205 -16.68 -40.21 3.29
N ASP A 206 -17.00 -39.66 4.45
CA ASP A 206 -18.30 -39.01 4.70
C ASP A 206 -18.28 -37.52 4.34
N PHE A 207 -17.12 -36.99 4.11
CA PHE A 207 -16.98 -35.60 3.62
C PHE A 207 -17.39 -35.52 2.13
N PRO A 208 -18.10 -34.47 1.67
CA PRO A 208 -18.38 -33.19 2.36
C PRO A 208 -19.74 -33.10 3.07
N ASP A 209 -20.47 -34.19 3.22
CA ASP A 209 -21.85 -34.18 3.70
C ASP A 209 -21.95 -33.85 5.19
N ALA A 210 -22.67 -32.79 5.54
CA ALA A 210 -22.91 -32.39 6.92
C ALA A 210 -24.04 -33.25 7.54
N THR A 211 -23.68 -34.38 8.11
CA THR A 211 -24.65 -35.27 8.72
C THR A 211 -24.86 -34.96 10.21
N ALA A 212 -26.10 -35.04 10.67
CA ALA A 212 -26.44 -34.83 12.08
C ALA A 212 -25.78 -35.82 13.05
N MET A 213 -25.33 -36.98 12.56
CA MET A 213 -24.65 -38.01 13.35
C MET A 213 -23.23 -37.59 13.77
N LEU A 214 -22.66 -36.54 13.11
CA LEU A 214 -21.31 -36.04 13.35
C LEU A 214 -21.33 -34.68 14.05
N GLY A 215 -22.41 -34.28 14.72
CA GLY A 215 -22.47 -32.97 15.39
C GLY A 215 -22.37 -31.77 14.45
N CYS A 216 -22.87 -31.88 13.21
CA CYS A 216 -22.82 -30.81 12.25
C CYS A 216 -23.99 -29.82 12.37
N GLY A 217 -23.72 -28.56 12.57
CA GLY A 217 -24.70 -27.49 12.47
C GLY A 217 -24.77 -26.94 11.04
N THR A 218 -25.97 -26.89 10.46
CA THR A 218 -26.12 -26.51 9.03
C THR A 218 -26.90 -25.20 8.79
N ASN A 219 -27.38 -24.56 9.85
CA ASN A 219 -28.11 -23.28 9.78
C ASN A 219 -27.58 -22.30 10.79
N VAL A 220 -26.26 -22.22 10.87
CA VAL A 220 -25.57 -21.42 11.86
C VAL A 220 -25.52 -19.97 11.39
N GLU A 221 -25.62 -19.03 12.33
CA GLU A 221 -25.43 -17.61 12.06
C GLU A 221 -23.94 -17.30 11.96
N LEU A 222 -23.57 -16.36 11.08
CA LEU A 222 -22.22 -15.79 11.09
C LEU A 222 -21.96 -15.10 12.43
N PRO A 223 -20.78 -15.25 13.02
CA PRO A 223 -20.36 -14.46 14.17
C PRO A 223 -20.20 -12.99 13.78
N VAL A 224 -20.28 -12.09 14.74
CA VAL A 224 -19.82 -10.72 14.54
C VAL A 224 -18.34 -10.77 14.25
N THR A 225 -17.97 -10.27 13.09
CA THR A 225 -16.63 -10.41 12.54
C THR A 225 -16.11 -9.08 12.01
N ARG A 226 -14.84 -8.80 12.28
CA ARG A 226 -14.09 -7.74 11.59
C ARG A 226 -13.00 -8.38 10.72
N ILE A 227 -12.96 -8.00 9.46
CA ILE A 227 -11.98 -8.47 8.48
C ILE A 227 -11.07 -7.30 8.14
N GLY A 228 -9.83 -7.36 8.62
CA GLY A 228 -8.81 -6.35 8.33
C GLY A 228 -8.09 -6.65 7.02
N TYR A 229 -7.93 -5.65 6.16
CA TYR A 229 -7.29 -5.81 4.87
C TYR A 229 -6.49 -4.59 4.43
N ASN A 230 -5.45 -4.86 3.67
CA ASN A 230 -4.72 -3.85 2.94
C ASN A 230 -5.24 -3.76 1.51
N TYR A 231 -5.15 -2.57 0.90
CA TYR A 231 -5.59 -2.36 -0.47
C TYR A 231 -4.85 -1.19 -1.12
N GLU A 232 -4.96 -1.14 -2.44
CA GLU A 232 -4.58 0.02 -3.24
C GLU A 232 -5.86 0.67 -3.77
N ASN A 233 -5.86 2.01 -3.82
CA ASN A 233 -6.98 2.68 -4.49
C ASN A 233 -6.88 2.40 -5.98
N ALA A 234 -7.98 1.98 -6.59
CA ALA A 234 -8.05 2.01 -8.04
C ALA A 234 -7.84 3.47 -8.48
N PRO A 235 -6.97 3.73 -9.46
CA PRO A 235 -6.93 5.06 -10.06
C PRO A 235 -8.34 5.35 -10.56
N ALA A 236 -8.88 6.49 -10.13
CA ALA A 236 -10.25 6.84 -10.52
C ALA A 236 -10.30 6.93 -12.06
N PRO A 237 -11.17 6.15 -12.73
CA PRO A 237 -11.22 6.14 -14.18
C PRO A 237 -11.51 7.56 -14.69
N GLY A 238 -10.59 8.10 -15.49
CA GLY A 238 -10.75 9.41 -16.13
C GLY A 238 -10.25 10.63 -15.33
N TYR A 239 -9.65 10.47 -14.18
CA TYR A 239 -8.96 11.58 -13.53
C TYR A 239 -7.64 11.85 -14.26
N PRO A 240 -7.36 13.11 -14.63
CA PRO A 240 -6.09 13.46 -15.26
C PRO A 240 -4.95 13.33 -14.25
N THR A 241 -3.77 13.00 -14.75
CA THR A 241 -2.52 13.12 -14.02
C THR A 241 -2.34 14.55 -13.54
N ALA A 242 -1.77 14.75 -12.35
CA ALA A 242 -1.43 16.09 -11.90
C ALA A 242 -0.38 16.71 -12.84
N ALA A 243 -0.57 17.98 -13.24
CA ALA A 243 0.37 18.65 -14.11
C ALA A 243 1.73 18.79 -13.42
N PRO A 244 2.85 18.65 -14.16
CA PRO A 244 4.19 18.88 -13.63
C PRO A 244 4.39 20.36 -13.28
N THR A 245 5.49 20.70 -12.63
CA THR A 245 5.86 22.07 -12.29
C THR A 245 7.22 22.41 -12.87
N PHE A 246 7.47 23.69 -13.14
CA PHE A 246 8.76 24.16 -13.63
C PHE A 246 9.53 24.91 -12.56
N ASN A 247 10.84 24.71 -12.54
CA ASN A 247 11.80 25.51 -11.78
C ASN A 247 12.91 25.96 -12.70
N GLY A 248 12.96 27.27 -12.98
CA GLY A 248 13.98 27.87 -13.85
C GLY A 248 15.01 28.66 -13.04
N TYR A 249 16.28 28.48 -13.34
CA TYR A 249 17.38 29.14 -12.62
C TYR A 249 18.63 29.32 -13.47
N THR A 250 19.55 30.13 -12.97
CA THR A 250 20.91 30.31 -13.49
C THR A 250 21.91 29.99 -12.41
N GLU A 251 23.06 29.45 -12.77
CA GLU A 251 24.17 29.21 -11.85
C GLU A 251 25.29 30.22 -12.06
N ASP A 252 25.90 30.67 -10.96
CA ASP A 252 27.00 31.60 -10.99
C ASP A 252 28.21 31.02 -11.76
N GLY A 253 28.68 31.75 -12.75
CA GLY A 253 29.84 31.36 -13.58
C GLY A 253 29.50 30.39 -14.72
N ILE A 254 28.21 29.99 -14.88
CA ILE A 254 27.75 29.17 -15.99
C ILE A 254 26.86 30.01 -16.91
N HIS A 255 27.25 30.12 -18.18
CA HIS A 255 26.51 30.88 -19.20
C HIS A 255 25.35 30.04 -19.78
N ALA A 256 24.46 29.60 -18.91
CA ALA A 256 23.29 28.86 -19.29
C ALA A 256 22.10 29.17 -18.39
N TYR A 257 20.89 29.02 -18.93
CA TYR A 257 19.65 29.01 -18.17
C TYR A 257 19.17 27.56 -18.06
N PHE A 258 18.87 27.13 -16.85
CA PHE A 258 18.45 25.78 -16.57
C PHE A 258 16.95 25.73 -16.31
N VAL A 259 16.28 24.68 -16.80
CA VAL A 259 14.88 24.40 -16.51
C VAL A 259 14.77 22.97 -16.02
N GLU A 260 14.36 22.84 -14.78
CA GLU A 260 14.01 21.59 -14.15
C GLU A 260 12.48 21.42 -14.21
N ILE A 261 12.03 20.23 -14.60
CA ILE A 261 10.60 19.89 -14.63
C ILE A 261 10.35 18.84 -13.56
N ASN A 262 9.53 19.20 -12.59
CA ASN A 262 9.28 18.36 -11.42
C ASN A 262 7.91 17.69 -11.49
N GLU A 263 7.86 16.39 -11.22
CA GLU A 263 6.62 15.67 -11.07
C GLU A 263 5.87 16.11 -9.80
N THR A 264 4.55 16.23 -9.89
CA THR A 264 3.67 16.50 -8.74
C THR A 264 3.18 15.21 -8.11
N GLU A 265 3.14 14.14 -8.90
CA GLU A 265 2.89 12.77 -8.49
C GLU A 265 3.73 11.82 -9.34
N PRO A 266 3.98 10.57 -8.91
CA PRO A 266 4.76 9.61 -9.70
C PRO A 266 4.21 9.45 -11.11
N SER A 267 4.97 9.91 -12.11
CA SER A 267 4.52 9.98 -13.50
C SER A 267 5.69 10.07 -14.47
N THR A 268 5.46 9.73 -15.73
CA THR A 268 6.38 10.04 -16.81
C THR A 268 6.07 11.42 -17.35
N ILE A 269 7.07 12.30 -17.39
CA ILE A 269 6.93 13.66 -17.92
C ILE A 269 7.38 13.68 -19.37
N TYR A 270 6.61 14.31 -20.22
CA TYR A 270 6.95 14.62 -21.61
C TYR A 270 7.05 16.10 -21.80
N TYR A 271 8.02 16.54 -22.59
CA TYR A 271 8.26 17.95 -22.88
C TYR A 271 8.59 18.21 -24.34
N ARG A 272 8.43 19.45 -24.77
CA ARG A 272 8.95 20.01 -26.00
C ARG A 272 9.40 21.46 -25.80
N VAL A 273 10.27 21.91 -26.69
CA VAL A 273 10.87 23.25 -26.61
C VAL A 273 10.58 24.02 -27.86
N GLN A 274 10.14 25.27 -27.70
CA GLN A 274 10.14 26.26 -28.76
C GLN A 274 11.40 27.13 -28.64
N PHE A 275 12.16 27.19 -29.73
CA PHE A 275 13.35 28.01 -29.84
C PHE A 275 13.01 29.46 -30.20
N PRO A 276 13.97 30.41 -30.06
CA PRO A 276 13.76 31.82 -30.37
C PRO A 276 13.37 32.12 -31.84
N ASP A 277 13.68 31.23 -32.75
CA ASP A 277 13.30 31.31 -34.18
C ASP A 277 11.87 30.81 -34.44
N GLY A 278 11.16 30.34 -33.39
CA GLY A 278 9.82 29.83 -33.47
C GLY A 278 9.72 28.35 -33.80
N THR A 279 10.81 27.63 -34.01
CA THR A 279 10.82 26.21 -34.29
C THR A 279 10.55 25.39 -33.01
N TRP A 280 9.91 24.24 -33.15
CA TRP A 280 9.63 23.33 -32.05
C TRP A 280 10.42 22.03 -32.17
N THR A 281 10.83 21.49 -31.01
CA THR A 281 11.23 20.05 -30.96
C THR A 281 10.00 19.16 -31.05
N ASP A 282 10.23 17.88 -31.37
CA ASP A 282 9.25 16.85 -31.07
C ASP A 282 9.10 16.65 -29.56
N TRP A 283 7.97 16.01 -29.15
CA TRP A 283 7.79 15.59 -27.77
C TRP A 283 8.81 14.52 -27.39
N ALA A 284 9.45 14.68 -26.26
CA ALA A 284 10.43 13.74 -25.70
C ALA A 284 10.16 13.49 -24.21
N GLU A 285 10.59 12.34 -23.73
CA GLU A 285 10.57 12.06 -22.29
C GLU A 285 11.61 12.88 -21.56
N TYR A 286 11.20 13.48 -20.44
CA TYR A 286 12.09 14.28 -19.59
C TYR A 286 12.91 13.37 -18.67
N THR A 287 14.22 13.35 -18.86
CA THR A 287 15.14 12.48 -18.09
C THR A 287 16.26 13.27 -17.39
N GLU A 288 16.48 14.54 -17.81
CA GLU A 288 17.55 15.38 -17.26
C GLU A 288 17.19 16.87 -17.35
N ILE A 289 17.84 17.69 -16.54
CA ILE A 289 17.65 19.14 -16.51
C ILE A 289 17.99 19.74 -17.86
N LEU A 290 17.09 20.57 -18.39
CA LEU A 290 17.29 21.26 -19.67
C LEU A 290 18.23 22.46 -19.52
N SER A 291 19.16 22.60 -20.44
CA SER A 291 20.14 23.68 -20.44
C SER A 291 20.05 24.52 -21.74
N PHE A 292 19.97 25.83 -21.61
CA PHE A 292 19.80 26.78 -22.69
C PHE A 292 20.93 27.83 -22.68
N THR A 293 21.75 27.84 -23.73
CA THR A 293 22.90 28.77 -23.88
C THR A 293 22.68 29.82 -24.95
N GLY A 294 21.73 29.62 -25.86
CA GLY A 294 21.43 30.58 -26.93
C GLY A 294 20.59 31.75 -26.45
N ASN A 295 20.90 32.97 -26.92
CA ASN A 295 20.11 34.13 -26.58
C ASN A 295 18.73 34.11 -27.23
N GLY A 296 17.73 34.59 -26.51
CA GLY A 296 16.38 34.73 -27.02
C GLY A 296 15.29 34.24 -26.09
N LYS A 297 14.04 34.30 -26.57
CA LYS A 297 12.88 33.84 -25.84
C LYS A 297 12.64 32.37 -26.16
N TYR A 298 12.57 31.57 -25.12
CA TYR A 298 12.23 30.13 -25.16
C TYR A 298 10.87 29.89 -24.52
N ARG A 299 10.24 28.81 -24.94
CA ARG A 299 9.05 28.28 -24.32
C ARG A 299 9.21 26.74 -24.17
N VAL A 300 9.06 26.25 -22.97
CA VAL A 300 9.02 24.82 -22.69
C VAL A 300 7.58 24.43 -22.35
N GLU A 301 7.05 23.46 -23.05
CA GLU A 301 5.76 22.87 -22.72
C GLU A 301 5.97 21.47 -22.17
N ALA A 302 5.17 21.08 -21.17
CA ALA A 302 5.24 19.76 -20.58
C ALA A 302 3.87 19.27 -20.14
N TYR A 303 3.71 17.95 -20.17
CA TYR A 303 2.61 17.23 -19.54
C TYR A 303 3.14 15.96 -18.87
N ALA A 304 2.37 15.41 -17.95
CA ALA A 304 2.70 14.19 -17.22
C ALA A 304 1.67 13.08 -17.48
N VAL A 305 2.12 11.82 -17.40
CA VAL A 305 1.28 10.64 -17.54
C VAL A 305 1.60 9.70 -16.39
N ALA A 306 0.70 9.59 -15.41
CA ALA A 306 0.79 8.58 -14.35
C ALA A 306 0.17 7.26 -14.82
N PRO A 307 0.59 6.11 -14.27
CA PRO A 307 -0.05 4.83 -14.55
C PRO A 307 -1.56 4.91 -14.33
N ASP A 308 -2.33 4.37 -15.26
CA ASP A 308 -3.80 4.25 -15.22
C ASP A 308 -4.59 5.57 -15.13
N LYS A 309 -3.95 6.73 -15.38
CA LYS A 309 -4.59 8.03 -15.47
C LYS A 309 -4.56 8.60 -16.90
N ALA A 310 -5.46 9.51 -17.17
CA ALA A 310 -5.37 10.32 -18.39
C ALA A 310 -4.15 11.27 -18.31
N PRO A 311 -3.54 11.67 -19.42
CA PRO A 311 -2.51 12.69 -19.42
C PRO A 311 -2.97 13.95 -18.69
N SER A 312 -2.03 14.63 -18.04
CA SER A 312 -2.30 15.95 -17.44
C SER A 312 -2.62 16.98 -18.51
N THR A 313 -3.11 18.14 -18.10
CA THR A 313 -3.11 19.32 -18.95
C THR A 313 -1.68 19.70 -19.30
N GLU A 314 -1.47 20.18 -20.56
CA GLU A 314 -0.21 20.79 -20.96
C GLU A 314 -0.02 22.11 -20.21
N ILE A 315 1.16 22.31 -19.64
CA ILE A 315 1.57 23.55 -19.02
C ILE A 315 2.78 24.12 -19.75
N ALA A 316 2.97 25.42 -19.70
CA ALA A 316 4.05 26.09 -20.39
C ALA A 316 4.85 26.99 -19.44
N TYR A 317 6.14 27.04 -19.67
CA TYR A 317 7.09 27.93 -19.02
C TYR A 317 7.85 28.75 -20.06
N GLU A 318 7.75 30.09 -19.98
CA GLU A 318 8.42 31.00 -20.87
C GLU A 318 9.53 31.77 -20.13
N PHE A 319 10.69 31.90 -20.76
CA PHE A 319 11.82 32.62 -20.21
C PHE A 319 12.65 33.24 -21.32
N VAL A 320 13.52 34.17 -20.94
CA VAL A 320 14.42 34.82 -21.85
C VAL A 320 15.86 34.56 -21.40
N VAL A 321 16.63 33.98 -22.30
CA VAL A 321 18.07 33.89 -22.13
C VAL A 321 18.66 35.18 -22.72
N SER A 322 19.11 36.06 -21.86
CA SER A 322 19.80 37.29 -22.29
C SER A 322 21.27 36.99 -22.62
N PRO A 323 21.90 37.75 -23.53
CA PRO A 323 23.34 37.69 -23.66
C PRO A 323 23.96 37.83 -22.26
N PHE A 324 24.78 36.88 -21.88
CA PHE A 324 25.60 37.04 -20.68
C PHE A 324 26.61 38.16 -20.94
N THR A 325 26.13 39.40 -20.94
CA THR A 325 26.98 40.57 -20.89
C THR A 325 27.48 40.75 -19.46
N GLY A 326 28.23 39.74 -19.00
CA GLY A 326 29.02 39.92 -17.81
C GLY A 326 30.03 41.04 -18.05
N ILE A 327 30.29 41.83 -17.03
CA ILE A 327 31.37 42.80 -16.99
C ILE A 327 32.71 42.17 -17.43
N ASP A 328 32.83 40.85 -17.32
CA ASP A 328 33.99 40.05 -17.75
C ASP A 328 34.22 40.08 -19.27
N GLU A 329 33.17 40.02 -20.11
CA GLU A 329 33.36 40.14 -21.58
C GLU A 329 33.76 41.58 -22.01
N MET A 330 33.21 42.60 -21.34
CA MET A 330 33.61 43.99 -21.60
C MET A 330 35.03 44.27 -21.15
N ASN A 331 35.62 43.45 -20.31
CA ASN A 331 36.95 43.63 -19.75
C ASN A 331 37.97 42.63 -20.23
N ALA A 332 37.57 41.64 -21.07
CA ALA A 332 38.45 40.56 -21.55
C ALA A 332 39.74 41.09 -22.24
N ASP A 333 39.67 42.26 -22.90
CA ASP A 333 40.81 42.90 -23.57
C ASP A 333 41.50 43.96 -22.71
N LYS A 334 41.03 44.20 -21.49
CA LYS A 334 41.59 45.27 -20.63
C LYS A 334 42.71 44.69 -19.76
N GLN A 335 43.84 45.37 -19.76
CA GLN A 335 44.94 45.03 -18.87
C GLN A 335 44.69 45.54 -17.44
N VAL A 336 44.85 44.61 -16.48
CA VAL A 336 44.68 44.89 -15.05
C VAL A 336 45.84 45.75 -14.57
N ALA A 337 45.52 46.93 -14.03
CA ALA A 337 46.47 47.83 -13.44
C ALA A 337 46.65 47.55 -11.92
N ASN A 338 45.56 47.26 -11.22
CA ASN A 338 45.61 47.01 -9.79
C ASN A 338 44.39 46.19 -9.32
N VAL A 339 44.55 45.38 -8.24
CA VAL A 339 43.47 44.67 -7.56
C VAL A 339 43.53 45.02 -6.08
N ARG A 340 42.41 45.48 -5.53
CA ARG A 340 42.25 45.78 -4.11
C ARG A 340 41.10 45.01 -3.50
N TYR A 341 41.22 44.65 -2.26
CA TYR A 341 40.21 43.89 -1.52
C TYR A 341 39.64 44.72 -0.38
N PHE A 342 38.33 44.66 -0.19
CA PHE A 342 37.64 45.37 0.87
C PHE A 342 36.72 44.42 1.65
N ASN A 343 36.69 44.54 2.97
CA ASN A 343 35.69 43.83 3.78
C ASN A 343 34.31 44.49 3.61
N MET A 344 33.27 43.88 4.17
CA MET A 344 31.90 44.40 4.09
C MET A 344 31.69 45.77 4.76
N ALA A 345 32.63 46.20 5.60
CA ALA A 345 32.64 47.54 6.22
C ALA A 345 33.38 48.57 5.36
N GLY A 346 33.88 48.21 4.15
CA GLY A 346 34.61 49.10 3.26
C GLY A 346 36.08 49.34 3.61
N GLN A 347 36.64 48.57 4.54
CA GLN A 347 38.06 48.68 4.92
C GLN A 347 38.91 47.86 3.96
N GLU A 348 40.02 48.43 3.49
CA GLU A 348 40.93 47.74 2.59
C GLU A 348 41.70 46.63 3.29
N MET A 349 41.83 45.47 2.61
CA MET A 349 42.51 44.29 3.08
C MET A 349 43.67 43.93 2.15
N GLN A 350 44.70 43.30 2.68
CA GLN A 350 45.86 42.88 1.86
C GLN A 350 45.54 41.68 0.96
N GLN A 351 44.56 40.88 1.31
CA GLN A 351 44.12 39.71 0.55
C GLN A 351 42.66 39.39 0.84
N ALA A 352 42.01 38.65 -0.04
CA ALA A 352 40.64 38.14 0.19
C ALA A 352 40.60 37.19 1.37
N ASN A 353 39.67 37.39 2.31
CA ASN A 353 39.41 36.52 3.44
C ASN A 353 37.92 36.57 3.79
N GLY A 354 37.23 35.40 3.74
CA GLY A 354 35.79 35.31 3.87
C GLY A 354 35.05 36.07 2.78
N LEU A 355 33.93 36.71 3.12
CA LEU A 355 33.15 37.52 2.18
C LEU A 355 33.83 38.86 1.96
N THR A 356 34.35 39.09 0.77
CA THR A 356 35.22 40.24 0.40
C THR A 356 34.71 40.87 -0.91
N ILE A 357 34.86 42.18 -1.06
CA ILE A 357 34.66 42.88 -2.31
C ILE A 357 36.05 43.06 -2.98
N MET A 358 36.22 42.44 -4.13
CA MET A 358 37.40 42.60 -4.96
C MET A 358 37.16 43.73 -5.98
N VAL A 359 37.99 44.74 -5.97
CA VAL A 359 37.95 45.86 -6.91
C VAL A 359 39.16 45.78 -7.83
N THR A 360 38.88 45.51 -9.11
CA THR A 360 39.89 45.48 -10.17
C THR A 360 39.89 46.82 -10.89
N THR A 361 41.05 47.48 -10.97
CA THR A 361 41.26 48.72 -11.75
C THR A 361 42.06 48.36 -13.02
N TYR A 362 41.57 48.80 -14.15
CA TYR A 362 42.20 48.52 -15.43
C TYR A 362 43.07 49.69 -15.86
N THR A 363 43.95 49.47 -16.81
CA THR A 363 44.92 50.56 -17.34
C THR A 363 44.22 51.71 -18.03
N ASP A 364 42.99 51.52 -18.47
CA ASP A 364 42.14 52.58 -19.04
C ASP A 364 41.42 53.42 -17.98
N GLY A 365 41.68 53.16 -16.68
CA GLY A 365 41.09 53.88 -15.54
C GLY A 365 39.71 53.41 -15.13
N THR A 366 39.14 52.49 -15.85
CA THR A 366 37.84 51.84 -15.41
C THR A 366 38.05 50.89 -14.26
N THR A 367 37.00 50.68 -13.48
CA THR A 367 37.01 49.75 -12.34
C THR A 367 35.88 48.72 -12.42
N ASN A 368 36.14 47.50 -11.96
CA ASN A 368 35.14 46.46 -11.74
C ASN A 368 35.18 46.05 -10.27
N ALA A 369 34.01 45.86 -9.65
CA ALA A 369 33.88 45.41 -8.28
C ALA A 369 33.02 44.16 -8.22
N VAL A 370 33.57 43.05 -7.70
CA VAL A 370 32.90 41.78 -7.56
C VAL A 370 32.98 41.30 -6.12
N LYS A 371 31.93 40.59 -5.68
CA LYS A 371 31.87 39.96 -4.38
C LYS A 371 32.49 38.56 -4.46
N VAL A 372 33.51 38.31 -3.69
CA VAL A 372 34.23 37.02 -3.66
C VAL A 372 34.17 36.41 -2.28
N VAL A 373 34.10 35.10 -2.22
CA VAL A 373 34.16 34.29 -0.97
C VAL A 373 35.41 33.42 -1.08
N LYS A 374 36.30 33.54 -0.09
CA LYS A 374 37.49 32.69 0.01
C LYS A 374 37.57 32.03 1.38
#